data_dd5434ca28df8d2828136af574952c68
#
_entry.id   dd5434ca28df8d2828136af574952c68
#
_cell.length_a   1.000
_cell.length_b   1.000
_cell.length_c   1.000
_cell.angle_alpha   90.00
_cell.angle_beta   90.00
_cell.angle_gamma   90.00
#
_symmetry.space_group_name_H-M   'P 1'
#
loop_
_entity.id
_entity.type
_entity.pdbx_description
1 polymer ?
#
loop_
_entity_poly.entity_id
_entity_poly.type
_entity_poly.pdbx_seq_one_letter_code
_entity_poly.pdbx_strand_id
1 'polypeptide(L)' 'MKYNVDIDLKPRPVLQELIEDLTNKMLAQKQVLANCGEYADPALVQGLKADIRLLDQVIERCYAQQELINMRDEQIIGLN' A
#
# COMPACT_ATOMS: atom_id res chain seq x y z
N MET A 1 13.84 4.25 3.99
CA MET A 1 13.00 3.08 4.00
C MET A 1 12.67 2.63 2.59
N LYS A 2 12.48 1.33 2.43
CA LYS A 2 12.25 0.70 1.13
C LYS A 2 10.99 1.23 0.43
N TYR A 3 9.97 1.56 1.19
CA TYR A 3 8.68 2.02 0.68
C TYR A 3 8.41 3.49 0.97
N ASN A 4 9.47 4.24 1.25
CA ASN A 4 9.34 5.65 1.52
C ASN A 4 9.23 6.40 0.19
N VAL A 5 8.03 6.79 -0.17
CA VAL A 5 7.74 7.54 -1.40
C VAL A 5 7.00 8.82 -1.05
N ASP A 6 7.13 9.82 -1.91
CA ASP A 6 6.44 11.09 -1.73
C ASP A 6 4.98 10.98 -2.18
N ILE A 7 4.20 10.22 -1.42
CA ILE A 7 2.81 9.94 -1.73
C ILE A 7 2.00 11.23 -1.86
N ASP A 8 2.26 12.18 -0.97
CA ASP A 8 1.51 13.43 -0.92
C ASP A 8 1.70 14.30 -2.14
N LEU A 9 2.76 14.08 -2.91
CA LEU A 9 3.07 14.84 -4.12
C LEU A 9 2.70 14.10 -5.40
N LYS A 10 2.22 12.86 -5.29
CA LYS A 10 1.91 12.04 -6.46
C LYS A 10 0.55 12.40 -7.03
N PRO A 11 0.41 12.50 -8.37
CA PRO A 11 -0.89 12.67 -8.99
C PRO A 11 -1.72 11.39 -8.88
N ARG A 12 -3.03 11.54 -9.04
CA ARG A 12 -3.99 10.45 -8.87
C ARG A 12 -3.68 9.20 -9.71
N PRO A 13 -3.35 9.30 -11.01
CA PRO A 13 -3.03 8.10 -11.79
C PRO A 13 -1.82 7.35 -11.27
N VAL A 14 -0.80 8.08 -10.79
CA VAL A 14 0.40 7.46 -10.23
C VAL A 14 0.07 6.78 -8.90
N LEU A 15 -0.79 7.39 -8.09
CA LEU A 15 -1.25 6.77 -6.84
C LEU A 15 -1.99 5.48 -7.11
N GLN A 16 -2.83 5.44 -8.14
CA GLN A 16 -3.57 4.24 -8.49
C GLN A 16 -2.63 3.11 -8.90
N GLU A 17 -1.65 3.40 -9.73
CA GLU A 17 -0.64 2.40 -10.12
C GLU A 17 0.16 1.91 -8.92
N LEU A 18 0.51 2.82 -8.02
CA LEU A 18 1.25 2.47 -6.82
C LEU A 18 0.44 1.56 -5.91
N ILE A 19 -0.85 1.86 -5.74
CA ILE A 19 -1.74 1.02 -4.95
C ILE A 19 -1.82 -0.40 -5.54
N GLU A 20 -2.00 -0.51 -6.85
CA GLU A 20 -2.08 -1.80 -7.51
C GLU A 20 -0.78 -2.59 -7.35
N ASP A 21 0.36 -1.95 -7.54
CA ASP A 21 1.67 -2.56 -7.40
C ASP A 21 1.89 -3.07 -5.97
N LEU A 22 1.63 -2.21 -5.00
CA LEU A 22 1.82 -2.56 -3.60
C LEU A 22 0.86 -3.66 -3.15
N THR A 23 -0.38 -3.60 -3.63
CA THR A 23 -1.38 -4.63 -3.33
C THR A 23 -0.93 -5.99 -3.88
N ASN A 24 -0.42 -6.02 -5.11
CA ASN A 24 0.08 -7.25 -5.71
C ASN A 24 1.27 -7.80 -4.93
N LYS A 25 2.18 -6.94 -4.49
CA LYS A 25 3.31 -7.36 -3.67
C LYS A 25 2.85 -7.93 -2.34
N MET A 26 1.88 -7.27 -1.71
CA MET A 26 1.33 -7.74 -0.43
C MET A 26 0.66 -9.10 -0.58
N LEU A 27 -0.12 -9.29 -1.64
CA LEU A 27 -0.78 -10.56 -1.90
C LEU A 27 0.24 -11.67 -2.15
N ALA A 28 1.30 -11.39 -2.90
CA ALA A 28 2.37 -12.35 -3.16
C ALA A 28 3.04 -12.77 -1.85
N GLN A 29 3.33 -11.83 -0.96
CA GLN A 29 3.95 -12.14 0.32
C GLN A 29 3.00 -12.89 1.24
N LYS A 30 1.72 -12.56 1.24
CA LYS A 30 0.72 -13.32 1.99
C LYS A 30 0.65 -14.76 1.52
N GLN A 31 0.76 -14.98 0.22
CA GLN A 31 0.74 -16.32 -0.34
C GLN A 31 1.98 -17.12 0.07
N VAL A 32 3.15 -16.48 0.05
CA VAL A 32 4.38 -17.11 0.54
C VAL A 32 4.22 -17.48 2.01
N LEU A 33 3.67 -16.57 2.81
CA LEU A 33 3.45 -16.84 4.23
C LEU A 33 2.49 -18.01 4.44
N ALA A 34 1.42 -18.08 3.66
CA ALA A 34 0.45 -19.18 3.76
C ALA A 34 1.07 -20.53 3.36
N ASN A 35 2.05 -20.50 2.45
CA ASN A 35 2.73 -21.72 1.99
C ASN A 35 3.91 -22.12 2.89
N CYS A 36 4.25 -21.29 3.86
CA CYS A 36 5.35 -21.57 4.80
C CYS A 36 4.94 -22.67 5.73
N GLY A 37 4.64 -23.60 5.93
CA GLY A 37 4.23 -24.64 6.84
C GLY A 37 4.78 -24.48 8.24
N GLU A 38 4.53 -25.48 9.06
CA GLU A 38 4.93 -25.51 10.45
C GLU A 38 6.45 -25.47 10.65
N TYR A 39 7.20 -25.86 9.65
CA TYR A 39 8.65 -25.96 9.72
C TYR A 39 9.35 -24.71 9.21
N ALA A 40 8.60 -23.64 8.92
CA ALA A 40 9.21 -22.40 8.49
C ALA A 40 10.02 -21.75 9.61
N ASP A 41 11.14 -21.13 9.24
CA ASP A 41 11.95 -20.38 10.18
C ASP A 41 11.13 -19.24 10.79
N PRO A 42 11.02 -19.17 12.14
CA PRO A 42 10.26 -18.09 12.79
C PRO A 42 10.74 -16.70 12.40
N ALA A 43 12.03 -16.51 12.18
CA ALA A 43 12.58 -15.23 11.77
C ALA A 43 12.06 -14.84 10.38
N LEU A 44 11.99 -15.80 9.46
CA LEU A 44 11.43 -15.57 8.12
C LEU A 44 9.96 -15.21 8.20
N VAL A 45 9.19 -15.93 8.99
CA VAL A 45 7.75 -15.68 9.18
C VAL A 45 7.52 -14.28 9.73
N GLN A 46 8.29 -13.88 10.74
CA GLN A 46 8.16 -12.56 11.33
C GLN A 46 8.55 -11.46 10.33
N GLY A 47 9.59 -11.70 9.54
CA GLY A 47 9.99 -10.76 8.49
C GLY A 47 8.90 -10.57 7.45
N LEU A 48 8.25 -11.65 7.01
CA LEU A 48 7.14 -11.58 6.07
C LEU A 48 5.96 -10.82 6.66
N LYS A 49 5.62 -11.09 7.90
CA LYS A 49 4.52 -10.38 8.58
C LYS A 49 4.81 -8.89 8.71
N ALA A 50 6.05 -8.53 9.03
CA ALA A 50 6.45 -7.14 9.14
C ALA A 50 6.36 -6.43 7.79
N ASP A 51 6.80 -7.08 6.71
CA ASP A 51 6.72 -6.53 5.36
C ASP A 51 5.26 -6.34 4.94
N ILE A 52 4.41 -7.31 5.22
CA ILE A 52 2.97 -7.22 4.89
C ILE A 52 2.35 -6.04 5.63
N ARG A 53 2.66 -5.87 6.90
CA ARG A 53 2.15 -4.75 7.69
C ARG A 53 2.61 -3.41 7.14
N LEU A 54 3.89 -3.32 6.75
CA LEU A 54 4.43 -2.10 6.19
C LEU A 54 3.76 -1.75 4.86
N LEU A 55 3.58 -2.74 3.98
CA LEU A 55 2.89 -2.55 2.71
C LEU A 55 1.45 -2.08 2.93
N ASP A 56 0.76 -2.68 3.90
CA ASP A 56 -0.61 -2.29 4.23
C ASP A 56 -0.68 -0.83 4.66
N GLN A 57 0.25 -0.39 5.49
CA GLN A 57 0.31 1.00 5.95
C GLN A 57 0.52 1.98 4.79
N VAL A 58 1.42 1.63 3.87
CA VAL A 58 1.67 2.48 2.71
C VAL A 58 0.45 2.53 1.79
N ILE A 59 -0.21 1.39 1.60
CA ILE A 59 -1.43 1.33 0.80
C ILE A 59 -2.52 2.21 1.42
N GLU A 60 -2.69 2.16 2.72
CA GLU A 60 -3.67 3.01 3.41
C GLU A 60 -3.38 4.50 3.20
N ARG A 61 -2.11 4.89 3.24
CA ARG A 61 -1.73 6.27 2.98
C ARG A 61 -2.05 6.67 1.54
N CYS A 62 -1.86 5.78 0.59
CA CYS A 62 -2.20 6.04 -0.81
C CYS A 62 -3.70 6.27 -0.97
N TYR A 63 -4.52 5.45 -0.34
CA TYR A 63 -5.97 5.62 -0.38
C TYR A 63 -6.40 6.93 0.27
N ALA A 64 -5.80 7.27 1.41
CA ALA A 64 -6.10 8.52 2.09
C ALA A 64 -5.77 9.73 1.20
N GLN A 65 -4.66 9.67 0.49
CA GLN A 65 -4.27 10.75 -0.41
C GLN A 65 -5.21 10.85 -1.60
N GLN A 66 -5.62 9.71 -2.17
CA GLN A 66 -6.62 9.70 -3.25
C GLN A 66 -7.93 10.35 -2.80
N GLU A 67 -8.36 10.04 -1.59
CA GLU A 67 -9.59 10.60 -1.05
C GLU A 67 -9.48 12.12 -0.89
N LEU A 68 -8.35 12.62 -0.41
CA LEU A 68 -8.11 14.05 -0.30
C LEU A 68 -8.15 14.74 -1.66
N ILE A 69 -7.57 14.11 -2.68
CA ILE A 69 -7.60 14.65 -4.04
C ILE A 69 -9.04 14.69 -4.56
N ASN A 70 -9.81 13.63 -4.32
CA ASN A 70 -11.21 13.59 -4.73
C ASN A 70 -12.03 14.67 -4.04
N MET A 71 -11.83 14.87 -2.74
CA MET A 71 -12.52 15.91 -2.00
C MET A 71 -12.18 17.31 -2.51
N ARG A 72 -10.91 17.53 -2.85
CA ARG A 72 -10.48 18.80 -3.43
C ARG A 72 -11.15 19.06 -4.77
N ASP A 73 -11.22 18.04 -5.63
CA ASP A 73 -11.86 18.15 -6.94
C ASP A 73 -13.35 18.46 -6.79
N GLU A 74 -14.02 17.79 -5.85
CA GLU A 74 -15.43 18.04 -5.55
C GLU A 74 -15.66 19.47 -5.07
N GLN A 75 -14.77 19.98 -4.22
CA GLN A 75 -14.88 21.37 -3.74
C GLN A 75 -14.73 22.36 -4.88
N ILE A 76 -13.80 22.12 -5.80
CA ILE A 76 -13.60 22.98 -6.94
C ILE A 76 -14.84 22.97 -7.83
N ILE A 77 -15.41 21.80 -8.08
CA ILE A 77 -16.64 21.68 -8.87
C ILE A 77 -17.81 22.37 -8.16
N GLY A 78 -17.88 22.21 -6.85
CA GLY A 78 -18.95 22.79 -6.04
C GLY A 78 -18.93 24.31 -5.99
N LEU A 79 -17.76 24.93 -6.26
CA LEU A 79 -17.63 26.38 -6.27
C LEU A 79 -18.05 27.00 -7.60
N ASN A 80 -18.22 26.21 -8.61
CA ASN A 80 -18.70 26.67 -9.91
C ASN A 80 -20.23 26.63 -9.97
#